data_22cf03d27287d1469fb7f26943c6ab82
#
_entry.id   22cf03d27287d1469fb7f26943c6ab82
#
_cell.length_a   1.000
_cell.length_b   1.000
_cell.length_c   1.000
_cell.angle_alpha   90.00
_cell.angle_beta   90.00
_cell.angle_gamma   90.00
#
_symmetry.space_group_name_H-M   'P 1'
#
loop_
_entity.id
_entity.type
_entity.pdbx_description
1 polymer ?
#
loop_
_entity_poly.entity_id
_entity_poly.type
_entity_poly.pdbx_seq_one_letter_code
_entity_poly.pdbx_strand_id
1 'polypeptide(L)'
;LKIVVISPGLSGAGLISDYLLNRNDFISTFNLEAEFRLLHDPGGIHNLYCGLYENFSVNNSAYFFNEFEKYIAKLKNLSVKIKNKKKYLYNSLFFKEVEKYLKQISLINYYGLPEFFRLGLNFHDKLKWRMLRINKSSQEVKFWKMKIPVEKKIFIKKTKIFLNKILYILSGKRKKNYVIDQGGNFWDPIKSTQYFDRRKIILVTRDPRSIFSSMKTRKSLSYPGHDINIFIKWYKSVMKEFKKIKNSKNLRIIKYEKFILNYEIERMKLLKFLNLKDEKKNRY
;
A
#
# COMPACT_ATOMS: atom_id res chain seq x y z
N LEU A 1 18.26 3.55 0.20
CA LEU A 1 17.61 2.45 0.91
C LEU A 1 16.14 2.78 1.16
N LYS A 2 15.26 1.79 1.10
CA LYS A 2 13.85 1.89 1.45
C LYS A 2 13.55 0.89 2.54
N ILE A 3 13.19 1.38 3.71
CA ILE A 3 12.80 0.54 4.84
C ILE A 3 11.29 0.56 4.92
N VAL A 4 10.68 -0.60 4.69
CA VAL A 4 9.22 -0.77 4.74
C VAL A 4 8.87 -1.39 6.09
N VAL A 5 8.16 -0.63 6.92
CA VAL A 5 7.71 -1.09 8.24
C VAL A 5 6.24 -1.48 8.14
N ILE A 6 5.92 -2.68 8.56
CA ILE A 6 4.56 -3.25 8.40
C ILE A 6 4.14 -3.94 9.70
N SER A 7 2.88 -3.83 10.04
CA SER A 7 2.30 -4.53 11.20
C SER A 7 0.83 -4.91 10.95
N PRO A 8 0.26 -5.88 11.70
CA PRO A 8 -1.14 -6.27 11.57
C PRO A 8 -2.11 -5.32 12.30
N GLY A 9 -1.82 -4.03 12.33
CA GLY A 9 -2.58 -3.02 13.05
C GLY A 9 -2.30 -2.98 14.56
N LEU A 10 -2.17 -1.78 15.11
CA LEU A 10 -1.94 -1.50 16.54
C LEU A 10 -0.79 -2.27 17.21
N SER A 11 0.13 -2.80 16.40
CA SER A 11 1.25 -3.65 16.86
C SER A 11 2.56 -2.87 17.08
N GLY A 12 2.52 -1.54 17.08
CA GLY A 12 3.66 -0.72 17.44
C GLY A 12 4.69 -0.49 16.33
N ALA A 13 4.28 -0.60 15.06
CA ALA A 13 5.15 -0.28 13.90
C ALA A 13 5.68 1.15 13.96
N GLY A 14 4.87 2.10 14.44
CA GLY A 14 5.26 3.50 14.62
C GLY A 14 6.54 3.68 15.43
N LEU A 15 6.73 2.91 16.52
CA LEU A 15 7.95 2.98 17.32
C LEU A 15 9.22 2.74 16.48
N ILE A 16 9.19 1.77 15.60
CA ILE A 16 10.33 1.47 14.72
C ILE A 16 10.49 2.54 13.65
N SER A 17 9.37 3.02 13.10
CA SER A 17 9.39 4.13 12.14
C SER A 17 9.97 5.39 12.76
N ASP A 18 9.55 5.77 13.98
CA ASP A 18 10.02 6.94 14.71
C ASP A 18 11.50 6.83 15.07
N TYR A 19 11.93 5.65 15.55
CA TYR A 19 13.34 5.39 15.82
C TYR A 19 14.21 5.66 14.57
N LEU A 20 13.78 5.18 13.41
CA LEU A 20 14.52 5.37 12.17
C LEU A 20 14.44 6.83 11.66
N LEU A 21 13.31 7.49 11.81
CA LEU A 21 13.11 8.88 11.38
C LEU A 21 13.86 9.88 12.24
N ASN A 22 14.20 9.53 13.50
CA ASN A 22 15.06 10.33 14.34
C ASN A 22 16.52 10.36 13.88
N ARG A 23 16.90 9.56 12.89
CA ARG A 23 18.21 9.59 12.25
C ARG A 23 18.21 10.61 11.09
N ASN A 24 19.32 11.35 10.94
CA ASN A 24 19.44 12.42 9.93
C ASN A 24 19.46 11.91 8.48
N ASP A 25 19.79 10.63 8.26
CA ASP A 25 19.89 10.00 6.94
C ASP A 25 18.56 9.44 6.42
N PHE A 26 17.48 9.49 7.23
CA PHE A 26 16.16 9.02 6.86
C PHE A 26 15.11 10.13 6.76
N ILE A 27 14.07 9.85 5.98
CA ILE A 27 12.90 10.70 5.82
C ILE A 27 11.64 9.84 5.63
N SER A 28 10.52 10.29 6.19
CA SER A 28 9.22 9.69 5.93
C SER A 28 8.73 9.97 4.50
N THR A 29 7.85 9.11 4.00
CA THR A 29 7.29 9.24 2.64
C THR A 29 6.63 10.60 2.40
N PHE A 30 5.87 11.12 3.34
CA PHE A 30 5.13 12.38 3.20
C PHE A 30 5.83 13.58 3.88
N ASN A 31 7.00 13.37 4.47
CA ASN A 31 7.59 14.32 5.42
C ASN A 31 6.62 14.66 6.59
N LEU A 32 5.78 13.72 6.96
CA LEU A 32 4.71 13.77 7.96
C LEU A 32 4.49 12.36 8.52
N GLU A 33 3.87 12.26 9.69
CA GLU A 33 3.41 11.00 10.28
C GLU A 33 2.14 10.51 9.55
N ALA A 34 2.33 9.84 8.42
CA ALA A 34 1.24 9.28 7.64
C ALA A 34 1.64 7.95 7.00
N GLU A 35 0.72 6.98 7.01
CA GLU A 35 0.90 5.66 6.41
C GLU A 35 0.90 5.72 4.88
N PHE A 36 1.82 4.99 4.26
CA PHE A 36 1.90 4.87 2.81
C PHE A 36 1.13 3.66 2.31
N ARG A 37 -0.15 3.83 2.05
CA ARG A 37 -1.08 2.75 1.75
C ARG A 37 -1.26 2.42 0.26
N LEU A 38 -0.61 3.17 -0.64
CA LEU A 38 -0.77 3.06 -2.10
C LEU A 38 -0.54 1.65 -2.66
N LEU A 39 0.27 0.82 -1.99
CA LEU A 39 0.54 -0.54 -2.46
C LEU A 39 -0.53 -1.54 -2.04
N HIS A 40 -1.00 -1.50 -0.79
CA HIS A 40 -1.76 -2.61 -0.20
C HIS A 40 -3.25 -2.34 0.03
N ASP A 41 -3.70 -1.09 -0.08
CA ASP A 41 -5.12 -0.79 0.00
C ASP A 41 -5.91 -1.47 -1.13
N PRO A 42 -7.18 -1.82 -0.92
CA PRO A 42 -8.06 -2.26 -1.99
C PRO A 42 -8.08 -1.25 -3.14
N GLY A 43 -7.80 -1.71 -4.35
CA GLY A 43 -7.58 -0.84 -5.52
C GLY A 43 -6.16 -0.28 -5.64
N GLY A 44 -5.25 -0.54 -4.69
CA GLY A 44 -3.84 -0.12 -4.77
C GLY A 44 -3.02 -0.92 -5.79
N ILE A 45 -1.72 -0.59 -5.90
CA ILE A 45 -0.83 -1.15 -6.94
C ILE A 45 -0.70 -2.68 -6.84
N HIS A 46 -0.62 -3.25 -5.63
CA HIS A 46 -0.49 -4.69 -5.48
C HIS A 46 -1.80 -5.41 -5.87
N ASN A 47 -2.94 -4.83 -5.53
CA ASN A 47 -4.24 -5.33 -5.95
C ASN A 47 -4.39 -5.29 -7.47
N LEU A 48 -3.99 -4.17 -8.10
CA LEU A 48 -3.90 -4.06 -9.58
C LEU A 48 -3.02 -5.17 -10.17
N TYR A 49 -1.81 -5.36 -9.64
CA TYR A 49 -0.90 -6.42 -10.11
C TYR A 49 -1.52 -7.82 -10.04
N CYS A 50 -2.14 -8.18 -8.92
CA CYS A 50 -2.77 -9.49 -8.75
C CYS A 50 -3.89 -9.70 -9.78
N GLY A 51 -4.73 -8.69 -10.00
CA GLY A 51 -5.80 -8.77 -11.00
C GLY A 51 -5.31 -8.84 -12.45
N LEU A 52 -4.17 -8.20 -12.74
CA LEU A 52 -3.62 -8.17 -14.09
C LEU A 52 -2.78 -9.41 -14.47
N TYR A 53 -2.14 -10.09 -13.50
CA TYR A 53 -1.14 -11.12 -13.80
C TYR A 53 -1.32 -12.45 -13.08
N GLU A 54 -2.06 -12.49 -11.98
CA GLU A 54 -2.32 -13.72 -11.24
C GLU A 54 -3.71 -14.29 -11.52
N ASN A 55 -4.62 -13.40 -11.88
CA ASN A 55 -5.99 -13.75 -12.22
C ASN A 55 -6.39 -13.01 -13.51
N PHE A 56 -5.60 -13.14 -14.56
CA PHE A 56 -5.81 -12.41 -15.81
C PHE A 56 -7.06 -12.88 -16.55
N SER A 57 -7.89 -11.93 -16.92
CA SER A 57 -8.86 -11.98 -18.00
C SER A 57 -9.05 -10.55 -18.53
N VAL A 58 -9.61 -10.41 -19.73
CA VAL A 58 -9.94 -9.07 -20.27
C VAL A 58 -10.88 -8.30 -19.33
N ASN A 59 -11.86 -8.98 -18.76
CA ASN A 59 -12.78 -8.40 -17.79
C ASN A 59 -12.09 -7.98 -16.49
N ASN A 60 -11.22 -8.83 -15.94
CA ASN A 60 -10.44 -8.51 -14.75
C ASN A 60 -9.49 -7.34 -15.01
N SER A 61 -8.84 -7.31 -16.18
CA SER A 61 -7.98 -6.19 -16.55
C SER A 61 -8.74 -4.87 -16.54
N ALA A 62 -9.89 -4.80 -17.19
CA ALA A 62 -10.74 -3.61 -17.20
C ALA A 62 -11.20 -3.22 -15.78
N TYR A 63 -11.64 -4.19 -14.99
CA TYR A 63 -12.09 -3.98 -13.62
C TYR A 63 -10.98 -3.42 -12.73
N PHE A 64 -9.81 -4.06 -12.69
CA PHE A 64 -8.73 -3.65 -11.78
C PHE A 64 -8.08 -2.33 -12.17
N PHE A 65 -7.98 -2.00 -13.46
CA PHE A 65 -7.57 -0.65 -13.87
C PHE A 65 -8.57 0.41 -13.41
N ASN A 66 -9.87 0.14 -13.53
CA ASN A 66 -10.90 1.06 -13.08
C ASN A 66 -10.90 1.23 -11.56
N GLU A 67 -10.76 0.13 -10.80
CA GLU A 67 -10.66 0.20 -9.34
C GLU A 67 -9.42 0.98 -8.88
N PHE A 68 -8.28 0.81 -9.57
CA PHE A 68 -7.10 1.62 -9.31
C PHE A 68 -7.36 3.11 -9.58
N GLU A 69 -7.99 3.46 -10.70
CA GLU A 69 -8.34 4.86 -11.02
C GLU A 69 -9.31 5.45 -9.99
N LYS A 70 -10.32 4.71 -9.55
CA LYS A 70 -11.24 5.11 -8.47
C LYS A 70 -10.50 5.30 -7.14
N TYR A 71 -9.58 4.40 -6.81
CA TYR A 71 -8.75 4.53 -5.62
C TYR A 71 -7.90 5.81 -5.67
N ILE A 72 -7.22 6.06 -6.79
CA ILE A 72 -6.44 7.29 -6.99
C ILE A 72 -7.32 8.54 -6.86
N ALA A 73 -8.55 8.52 -7.39
CA ALA A 73 -9.48 9.64 -7.24
C ALA A 73 -9.82 9.92 -5.75
N LYS A 74 -9.99 8.88 -4.92
CA LYS A 74 -10.21 9.03 -3.47
C LYS A 74 -9.02 9.68 -2.76
N LEU A 75 -7.79 9.42 -3.21
CA LEU A 75 -6.58 10.01 -2.62
C LEU A 75 -6.52 11.54 -2.75
N LYS A 76 -7.25 12.16 -3.69
CA LYS A 76 -7.33 13.63 -3.83
C LYS A 76 -7.84 14.31 -2.55
N ASN A 77 -8.71 13.63 -1.82
CA ASN A 77 -9.33 14.16 -0.60
C ASN A 77 -8.60 13.74 0.68
N LEU A 78 -7.56 12.89 0.57
CA LEU A 78 -6.85 12.40 1.74
C LEU A 78 -5.94 13.49 2.31
N SER A 79 -6.17 13.83 3.56
CA SER A 79 -5.47 14.92 4.26
C SER A 79 -5.27 14.62 5.73
N VAL A 80 -4.30 15.27 6.33
CA VAL A 80 -4.05 15.30 7.77
C VAL A 80 -4.23 16.72 8.31
N LYS A 81 -4.59 16.84 9.58
CA LYS A 81 -4.64 18.14 10.26
C LYS A 81 -3.31 18.39 10.96
N ILE A 82 -2.66 19.50 10.66
CA ILE A 82 -1.43 19.95 11.32
C ILE A 82 -1.67 21.37 11.82
N LYS A 83 -1.49 21.61 13.11
CA LYS A 83 -1.74 22.93 13.73
C LYS A 83 -3.08 23.52 13.26
N ASN A 84 -4.16 22.73 13.33
CA ASN A 84 -5.53 23.05 12.88
C ASN A 84 -5.70 23.37 11.38
N LYS A 85 -4.65 23.24 10.56
CA LYS A 85 -4.75 23.41 9.10
C LYS A 85 -4.83 22.05 8.41
N LYS A 86 -5.71 21.95 7.41
CA LYS A 86 -5.84 20.77 6.56
C LYS A 86 -4.70 20.72 5.56
N LYS A 87 -3.90 19.65 5.57
CA LYS A 87 -2.83 19.42 4.60
C LYS A 87 -3.11 18.15 3.81
N TYR A 88 -3.25 18.28 2.48
CA TYR A 88 -3.42 17.14 1.58
C TYR A 88 -2.13 16.35 1.46
N LEU A 89 -2.22 15.02 1.51
CA LEU A 89 -1.07 14.12 1.42
C LEU A 89 -0.54 14.03 -0.02
N TYR A 90 -1.43 14.07 -1.01
CA TYR A 90 -1.10 13.93 -2.42
C TYR A 90 -1.29 15.26 -3.15
N ASN A 91 -0.26 15.71 -3.85
CA ASN A 91 -0.26 16.96 -4.59
C ASN A 91 -0.51 16.77 -6.10
N SER A 92 -0.64 17.86 -6.86
CA SER A 92 -0.89 17.80 -8.30
C SER A 92 0.20 17.08 -9.10
N LEU A 93 1.47 17.15 -8.65
CA LEU A 93 2.58 16.44 -9.30
C LEU A 93 2.44 14.93 -9.18
N PHE A 94 1.96 14.44 -8.01
CA PHE A 94 1.64 13.03 -7.83
C PHE A 94 0.62 12.56 -8.87
N PHE A 95 -0.50 13.28 -9.05
CA PHE A 95 -1.54 12.88 -9.99
C PHE A 95 -1.06 12.91 -11.44
N LYS A 96 -0.22 13.88 -11.83
CA LYS A 96 0.43 13.91 -13.15
C LYS A 96 1.32 12.67 -13.39
N GLU A 97 2.07 12.24 -12.38
CA GLU A 97 2.89 11.02 -12.50
C GLU A 97 2.04 9.74 -12.53
N VAL A 98 0.89 9.69 -11.84
CA VAL A 98 -0.07 8.59 -11.95
C VAL A 98 -0.63 8.48 -13.37
N GLU A 99 -1.02 9.58 -13.99
CA GLU A 99 -1.51 9.57 -15.38
C GLU A 99 -0.45 9.04 -16.36
N LYS A 100 0.81 9.48 -16.20
CA LYS A 100 1.94 8.95 -17.00
C LYS A 100 2.15 7.46 -16.75
N TYR A 101 2.09 7.04 -15.50
CA TYR A 101 2.24 5.64 -15.12
C TYR A 101 1.15 4.78 -15.75
N LEU A 102 -0.12 5.16 -15.67
CA LEU A 102 -1.23 4.45 -16.29
C LEU A 102 -1.04 4.27 -17.81
N LYS A 103 -0.56 5.31 -18.51
CA LYS A 103 -0.23 5.22 -19.94
C LYS A 103 0.91 4.22 -20.21
N GLN A 104 1.89 4.13 -19.31
CA GLN A 104 3.06 3.25 -19.47
C GLN A 104 2.80 1.79 -19.16
N ILE A 105 1.78 1.48 -18.36
CA ILE A 105 1.41 0.10 -18.01
C ILE A 105 0.23 -0.44 -18.81
N SER A 106 -0.38 0.37 -19.67
CA SER A 106 -1.43 -0.02 -20.61
C SER A 106 -0.83 -0.21 -22.00
N LEU A 107 -0.93 -1.42 -22.53
CA LEU A 107 -0.50 -1.74 -23.90
C LEU A 107 -1.54 -1.26 -24.92
N ILE A 108 -2.81 -1.59 -24.67
CA ILE A 108 -3.95 -1.25 -25.52
C ILE A 108 -5.02 -0.57 -24.69
N ASN A 109 -5.64 0.45 -25.26
CA ASN A 109 -6.80 1.12 -24.69
C ASN A 109 -7.89 1.20 -25.78
N TYR A 110 -9.09 0.76 -25.46
CA TYR A 110 -10.25 0.86 -26.32
C TYR A 110 -11.51 1.04 -25.50
N TYR A 111 -12.65 1.37 -26.12
CA TYR A 111 -13.93 1.43 -25.46
C TYR A 111 -14.74 0.17 -25.73
N GLY A 112 -15.43 -0.32 -24.72
CA GLY A 112 -16.23 -1.54 -24.81
C GLY A 112 -17.19 -1.66 -23.61
N LEU A 113 -17.95 -2.73 -23.60
CA LEU A 113 -18.81 -3.11 -22.48
C LEU A 113 -18.55 -4.59 -22.16
N PRO A 114 -17.73 -4.92 -21.16
CA PRO A 114 -17.59 -6.29 -20.69
C PRO A 114 -18.96 -6.83 -20.24
N GLU A 115 -19.27 -8.09 -20.59
CA GLU A 115 -20.59 -8.67 -20.26
C GLU A 115 -20.91 -8.62 -18.77
N PHE A 116 -19.91 -8.85 -17.92
CA PHE A 116 -20.06 -8.76 -16.47
C PHE A 116 -20.59 -7.39 -16.00
N PHE A 117 -20.15 -6.30 -16.60
CA PHE A 117 -20.57 -4.96 -16.20
C PHE A 117 -21.99 -4.60 -16.65
N ARG A 118 -22.56 -5.35 -17.58
CA ARG A 118 -23.94 -5.21 -18.02
C ARG A 118 -24.94 -5.37 -16.87
N LEU A 119 -24.63 -6.21 -15.90
CA LEU A 119 -25.46 -6.45 -14.72
C LEU A 119 -25.54 -5.23 -13.79
N GLY A 120 -24.49 -4.43 -13.74
CA GLY A 120 -24.40 -3.22 -12.92
C GLY A 120 -24.77 -1.91 -13.63
N LEU A 121 -25.21 -1.95 -14.89
CA LEU A 121 -25.65 -0.74 -15.61
C LEU A 121 -26.90 -0.14 -14.95
N ASN A 122 -26.92 1.19 -14.83
CA ASN A 122 -28.13 1.93 -14.48
C ASN A 122 -29.18 1.86 -15.61
N PHE A 123 -30.39 2.32 -15.33
CA PHE A 123 -31.50 2.25 -16.29
C PHE A 123 -31.19 2.96 -17.62
N HIS A 124 -30.61 4.15 -17.58
CA HIS A 124 -30.25 4.93 -18.77
C HIS A 124 -29.20 4.23 -19.63
N ASP A 125 -28.17 3.67 -19.00
CA ASP A 125 -27.11 2.93 -19.71
C ASP A 125 -27.63 1.62 -20.30
N LYS A 126 -28.58 0.93 -19.62
CA LYS A 126 -29.27 -0.25 -20.15
C LYS A 126 -30.12 0.11 -21.39
N LEU A 127 -30.83 1.22 -21.35
CA LEU A 127 -31.63 1.68 -22.48
C LEU A 127 -30.74 2.05 -23.67
N LYS A 128 -29.71 2.85 -23.44
CA LYS A 128 -28.69 3.22 -24.43
C LYS A 128 -28.06 1.97 -25.09
N TRP A 129 -27.70 0.99 -24.28
CA TRP A 129 -27.13 -0.27 -24.77
C TRP A 129 -28.13 -1.02 -25.68
N ARG A 130 -29.41 -1.11 -25.29
CA ARG A 130 -30.45 -1.72 -26.09
C ARG A 130 -30.63 -1.01 -27.45
N MET A 131 -30.68 0.32 -27.45
CA MET A 131 -30.82 1.12 -28.67
C MET A 131 -29.68 0.92 -29.64
N LEU A 132 -28.44 0.90 -29.15
CA LEU A 132 -27.24 0.65 -29.96
C LEU A 132 -27.22 -0.76 -30.56
N ARG A 133 -27.73 -1.76 -29.83
CA ARG A 133 -27.86 -3.13 -30.31
C ARG A 133 -28.92 -3.28 -31.42
N ILE A 134 -30.06 -2.59 -31.29
CA ILE A 134 -31.14 -2.59 -32.28
C ILE A 134 -30.68 -1.93 -33.58
N ASN A 135 -30.01 -0.80 -33.49
CA ASN A 135 -29.58 -0.04 -34.67
C ASN A 135 -28.36 -0.62 -35.37
N LYS A 136 -27.81 -1.76 -34.92
CA LYS A 136 -26.60 -2.42 -35.49
C LYS A 136 -25.46 -1.41 -35.78
N SER A 137 -25.39 -0.34 -35.00
CA SER A 137 -24.41 0.72 -35.17
C SER A 137 -23.03 0.20 -34.94
N SER A 138 -22.13 0.37 -35.90
CA SER A 138 -20.68 0.13 -35.75
C SER A 138 -19.97 1.25 -34.99
N GLN A 139 -20.70 2.22 -34.45
CA GLN A 139 -20.12 3.32 -33.68
C GLN A 139 -19.48 2.82 -32.40
N GLU A 140 -18.34 3.38 -32.06
CA GLU A 140 -17.61 3.11 -30.81
C GLU A 140 -18.48 3.43 -29.59
N VAL A 141 -18.85 2.39 -28.85
CA VAL A 141 -19.69 2.52 -27.66
C VAL A 141 -18.84 2.90 -26.46
N LYS A 142 -18.83 4.17 -26.10
CA LYS A 142 -18.03 4.71 -24.98
C LYS A 142 -18.65 4.39 -23.61
N PHE A 143 -18.92 3.11 -23.30
CA PHE A 143 -19.41 2.73 -21.97
C PHE A 143 -18.28 2.57 -20.97
N TRP A 144 -17.23 1.87 -21.35
CA TRP A 144 -16.16 1.51 -20.46
C TRP A 144 -14.80 1.59 -21.15
N LYS A 145 -13.85 2.24 -20.51
CA LYS A 145 -12.48 2.28 -21.02
C LYS A 145 -11.76 0.99 -20.66
N MET A 146 -11.69 0.10 -21.62
CA MET A 146 -10.97 -1.16 -21.53
C MET A 146 -9.47 -0.91 -21.64
N LYS A 147 -8.69 -1.60 -20.80
CA LYS A 147 -7.22 -1.53 -20.85
C LYS A 147 -6.63 -2.93 -20.76
N ILE A 148 -5.69 -3.21 -21.66
CA ILE A 148 -4.89 -4.43 -21.62
C ILE A 148 -3.51 -4.07 -21.09
N PRO A 149 -2.97 -4.81 -20.10
CA PRO A 149 -1.69 -4.49 -19.50
C PRO A 149 -0.52 -4.80 -20.42
N VAL A 150 0.60 -4.12 -20.18
CA VAL A 150 1.91 -4.53 -20.71
C VAL A 150 2.37 -5.85 -20.07
N GLU A 151 3.44 -6.46 -20.57
CA GLU A 151 4.03 -7.64 -19.95
C GLU A 151 4.39 -7.43 -18.48
N LYS A 152 4.28 -8.50 -17.68
CA LYS A 152 4.54 -8.51 -16.23
C LYS A 152 5.90 -7.89 -15.85
N LYS A 153 6.97 -8.23 -16.59
CA LYS A 153 8.32 -7.68 -16.37
C LYS A 153 8.36 -6.16 -16.57
N ILE A 154 7.69 -5.67 -17.62
CA ILE A 154 7.59 -4.25 -17.95
C ILE A 154 6.79 -3.53 -16.87
N PHE A 155 5.65 -4.08 -16.44
CA PHE A 155 4.85 -3.53 -15.35
C PHE A 155 5.68 -3.32 -14.08
N ILE A 156 6.39 -4.37 -13.61
CA ILE A 156 7.23 -4.29 -12.42
C ILE A 156 8.31 -3.21 -12.59
N LYS A 157 8.98 -3.15 -13.74
CA LYS A 157 10.00 -2.13 -14.04
C LYS A 157 9.41 -0.71 -14.00
N LYS A 158 8.26 -0.49 -14.65
CA LYS A 158 7.58 0.81 -14.68
C LYS A 158 7.07 1.21 -13.30
N THR A 159 6.55 0.27 -12.53
CA THR A 159 6.11 0.50 -11.15
C THR A 159 7.27 0.92 -10.24
N LYS A 160 8.44 0.30 -10.37
CA LYS A 160 9.65 0.71 -9.62
C LYS A 160 10.04 2.16 -9.94
N ILE A 161 10.04 2.54 -11.21
CA ILE A 161 10.36 3.90 -11.64
C ILE A 161 9.33 4.88 -11.10
N PHE A 162 8.05 4.55 -11.20
CA PHE A 162 6.95 5.35 -10.68
C PHE A 162 7.08 5.56 -9.17
N LEU A 163 7.26 4.49 -8.38
CA LEU A 163 7.42 4.57 -6.93
C LEU A 163 8.62 5.43 -6.51
N ASN A 164 9.76 5.30 -7.20
CA ASN A 164 10.92 6.16 -6.93
C ASN A 164 10.59 7.65 -7.12
N LYS A 165 9.86 7.99 -8.18
CA LYS A 165 9.45 9.37 -8.47
C LYS A 165 8.48 9.89 -7.42
N ILE A 166 7.45 9.12 -7.07
CA ILE A 166 6.45 9.60 -6.10
C ILE A 166 7.02 9.71 -4.70
N LEU A 167 7.90 8.80 -4.26
CA LEU A 167 8.61 8.95 -2.98
C LEU A 167 9.39 10.27 -2.95
N TYR A 168 10.09 10.62 -4.03
CA TYR A 168 10.80 11.89 -4.14
C TYR A 168 9.86 13.10 -4.09
N ILE A 169 8.73 13.05 -4.81
CA ILE A 169 7.72 14.13 -4.83
C ILE A 169 7.08 14.31 -3.45
N LEU A 170 6.62 13.21 -2.85
CA LEU A 170 5.87 13.25 -1.59
C LEU A 170 6.74 13.63 -0.39
N SER A 171 8.03 13.29 -0.43
CA SER A 171 9.00 13.67 0.61
C SER A 171 9.51 15.13 0.50
N GLY A 172 8.91 15.94 -0.36
CA GLY A 172 9.35 17.31 -0.58
C GLY A 172 10.65 17.43 -1.40
N LYS A 173 10.83 16.53 -2.38
CA LYS A 173 11.96 16.47 -3.32
C LYS A 173 13.33 16.22 -2.63
N ARG A 174 13.32 15.47 -1.55
CA ARG A 174 14.54 15.10 -0.82
C ARG A 174 15.07 13.74 -1.27
N LYS A 175 16.36 13.68 -1.61
CA LYS A 175 17.06 12.42 -1.95
C LYS A 175 17.72 11.85 -0.69
N LYS A 176 16.97 11.09 0.11
CA LYS A 176 17.45 10.40 1.31
C LYS A 176 17.02 8.93 1.28
N ASN A 177 17.39 8.19 2.33
CA ASN A 177 16.78 6.91 2.61
C ASN A 177 15.33 7.13 3.09
N TYR A 178 14.42 6.22 2.71
CA TYR A 178 13.01 6.35 3.06
C TYR A 178 12.61 5.33 4.12
N VAL A 179 11.89 5.79 5.12
CA VAL A 179 11.05 4.97 5.99
C VAL A 179 9.64 5.03 5.44
N ILE A 180 9.10 3.87 5.08
CA ILE A 180 7.79 3.72 4.44
C ILE A 180 6.90 2.96 5.42
N ASP A 181 6.13 3.72 6.19
CA ASP A 181 5.23 3.15 7.19
C ASP A 181 4.01 2.54 6.51
N GLN A 182 3.65 1.32 6.91
CA GLN A 182 2.58 0.49 6.34
C GLN A 182 2.64 0.38 4.80
N GLY A 183 3.86 0.31 4.25
CA GLY A 183 4.09 0.32 2.79
C GLY A 183 3.95 -1.05 2.11
N GLY A 184 3.30 -2.01 2.72
CA GLY A 184 3.08 -3.35 2.17
C GLY A 184 2.03 -4.14 2.92
N ASN A 185 1.71 -5.33 2.41
CA ASN A 185 0.76 -6.24 3.02
C ASN A 185 1.47 -7.12 4.06
N PHE A 186 0.95 -7.17 5.28
CA PHE A 186 1.51 -7.96 6.37
C PHE A 186 1.51 -9.47 6.08
N TRP A 187 0.51 -9.96 5.37
CA TRP A 187 0.36 -11.39 5.03
C TRP A 187 1.18 -11.84 3.83
N ASP A 188 1.57 -10.89 2.97
CA ASP A 188 2.45 -11.13 1.81
C ASP A 188 3.47 -10.00 1.66
N PRO A 189 4.37 -9.83 2.64
CA PRO A 189 5.25 -8.68 2.70
C PRO A 189 6.30 -8.66 1.57
N ILE A 190 6.75 -9.84 1.12
CA ILE A 190 7.78 -9.92 0.08
C ILE A 190 7.20 -9.54 -1.28
N LYS A 191 6.04 -10.07 -1.63
CA LYS A 191 5.42 -9.86 -2.93
C LYS A 191 4.81 -8.46 -3.03
N SER A 192 4.10 -8.01 -1.99
CA SER A 192 3.49 -6.68 -1.98
C SER A 192 4.52 -5.54 -2.03
N THR A 193 5.76 -5.78 -1.60
CA THR A 193 6.83 -4.77 -1.63
C THR A 193 7.84 -4.95 -2.77
N GLN A 194 7.64 -5.91 -3.69
CA GLN A 194 8.58 -6.21 -4.80
C GLN A 194 8.85 -5.03 -5.73
N TYR A 195 8.02 -4.02 -5.67
CA TYR A 195 8.11 -2.81 -6.48
C TYR A 195 9.11 -1.78 -5.94
N PHE A 196 9.67 -2.00 -4.74
CA PHE A 196 10.73 -1.15 -4.21
C PHE A 196 12.12 -1.71 -4.52
N ASP A 197 12.99 -0.88 -5.07
CA ASP A 197 14.41 -1.21 -5.21
C ASP A 197 15.13 -1.07 -3.86
N ARG A 198 16.15 -1.91 -3.63
CA ARG A 198 17.00 -1.87 -2.42
C ARG A 198 16.18 -1.78 -1.12
N ARG A 199 15.14 -2.63 -1.02
CA ARG A 199 14.25 -2.63 0.15
C ARG A 199 14.77 -3.51 1.28
N LYS A 200 14.47 -3.09 2.50
CA LYS A 200 14.46 -3.90 3.71
C LYS A 200 13.06 -3.86 4.31
N ILE A 201 12.55 -4.99 4.74
CA ILE A 201 11.21 -5.14 5.29
C ILE A 201 11.32 -5.44 6.77
N ILE A 202 10.61 -4.70 7.59
CA ILE A 202 10.49 -4.91 9.02
C ILE A 202 9.03 -5.23 9.33
N LEU A 203 8.80 -6.44 9.84
CA LEU A 203 7.48 -6.84 10.33
C LEU A 203 7.47 -6.70 11.85
N VAL A 204 6.54 -5.91 12.37
CA VAL A 204 6.40 -5.71 13.81
C VAL A 204 5.21 -6.50 14.33
N THR A 205 5.46 -7.33 15.35
CA THR A 205 4.42 -8.07 16.08
C THR A 205 4.38 -7.63 17.52
N ARG A 206 3.23 -7.82 18.19
CA ARG A 206 2.99 -7.42 19.56
C ARG A 206 2.19 -8.48 20.30
N ASP A 207 2.28 -8.51 21.63
CA ASP A 207 1.46 -9.36 22.47
C ASP A 207 -0.04 -9.13 22.17
N PRO A 208 -0.82 -10.19 21.91
CA PRO A 208 -2.23 -10.06 21.56
C PRO A 208 -3.07 -9.37 22.63
N ARG A 209 -2.72 -9.53 23.92
CA ARG A 209 -3.43 -8.86 25.03
C ARG A 209 -3.25 -7.34 24.93
N SER A 210 -2.05 -6.88 24.62
CA SER A 210 -1.74 -5.47 24.41
C SER A 210 -2.41 -4.90 23.16
N ILE A 211 -2.51 -5.71 22.09
CA ILE A 211 -3.25 -5.34 20.86
C ILE A 211 -4.73 -5.18 21.19
N PHE A 212 -5.35 -6.17 21.86
CA PHE A 212 -6.76 -6.12 22.25
C PHE A 212 -7.09 -4.89 23.13
N SER A 213 -6.27 -4.66 24.16
CA SER A 213 -6.42 -3.49 25.02
C SER A 213 -6.35 -2.18 24.22
N SER A 214 -5.39 -2.06 23.29
CA SER A 214 -5.27 -0.88 22.43
C SER A 214 -6.46 -0.70 21.49
N MET A 215 -7.03 -1.80 20.95
CA MET A 215 -8.23 -1.77 20.11
C MET A 215 -9.45 -1.28 20.89
N LYS A 216 -9.63 -1.79 22.12
CA LYS A 216 -10.72 -1.40 23.02
C LYS A 216 -10.62 0.07 23.40
N THR A 217 -9.44 0.54 23.84
CA THR A 217 -9.21 1.92 24.27
C THR A 217 -9.43 2.92 23.14
N ARG A 218 -8.94 2.59 21.91
CA ARG A 218 -9.08 3.46 20.74
C ARG A 218 -10.45 3.38 20.08
N LYS A 219 -11.38 2.56 20.59
CA LYS A 219 -12.70 2.30 19.97
C LYS A 219 -12.59 2.04 18.48
N SER A 220 -11.62 1.21 18.08
CA SER A 220 -11.33 0.96 16.67
C SER A 220 -12.49 0.23 16.01
N LEU A 221 -13.10 0.82 14.99
CA LEU A 221 -14.17 0.21 14.20
C LEU A 221 -13.64 -0.81 13.17
N SER A 222 -12.35 -0.77 12.87
CA SER A 222 -11.74 -1.65 11.84
C SER A 222 -11.33 -3.02 12.38
N TYR A 223 -11.34 -3.22 13.70
CA TYR A 223 -10.83 -4.41 14.36
C TYR A 223 -11.77 -4.85 15.48
N PRO A 224 -11.82 -6.16 15.81
CA PRO A 224 -12.76 -6.71 16.80
C PRO A 224 -12.35 -6.43 18.25
N GLY A 225 -12.19 -5.15 18.61
CA GLY A 225 -11.81 -4.72 19.96
C GLY A 225 -12.96 -4.70 20.98
N HIS A 226 -14.20 -4.99 20.54
CA HIS A 226 -15.39 -4.98 21.38
C HIS A 226 -15.71 -6.35 22.02
N ASP A 227 -15.23 -7.45 21.44
CA ASP A 227 -15.48 -8.81 21.90
C ASP A 227 -14.18 -9.64 21.90
N ILE A 228 -13.84 -10.19 23.08
CA ILE A 228 -12.61 -10.96 23.28
C ILE A 228 -12.62 -12.29 22.50
N ASN A 229 -13.76 -12.95 22.39
CA ASN A 229 -13.86 -14.25 21.72
C ASN A 229 -13.73 -14.08 20.20
N ILE A 230 -14.33 -13.02 19.64
CA ILE A 230 -14.16 -12.66 18.23
C ILE A 230 -12.69 -12.27 17.97
N PHE A 231 -12.09 -11.46 18.87
CA PHE A 231 -10.69 -11.08 18.77
C PHE A 231 -9.75 -12.29 18.76
N ILE A 232 -9.95 -13.26 19.65
CA ILE A 232 -9.12 -14.48 19.71
C ILE A 232 -9.19 -15.25 18.39
N LYS A 233 -10.39 -15.45 17.82
CA LYS A 233 -10.58 -16.13 16.54
C LYS A 233 -9.90 -15.36 15.41
N TRP A 234 -10.12 -14.06 15.34
CA TRP A 234 -9.48 -13.16 14.36
C TRP A 234 -7.96 -13.23 14.48
N TYR A 235 -7.39 -13.04 15.67
CA TYR A 235 -5.94 -13.04 15.88
C TYR A 235 -5.30 -14.38 15.52
N LYS A 236 -5.92 -15.51 15.89
CA LYS A 236 -5.45 -16.85 15.50
C LYS A 236 -5.39 -17.00 13.97
N SER A 237 -6.40 -16.52 13.25
CA SER A 237 -6.44 -16.55 11.78
C SER A 237 -5.34 -15.69 11.15
N VAL A 238 -5.18 -14.47 11.64
CA VAL A 238 -4.09 -13.56 11.20
C VAL A 238 -2.72 -14.21 11.42
N MET A 239 -2.47 -14.76 12.60
CA MET A 239 -1.18 -15.33 12.96
C MET A 239 -0.90 -16.69 12.30
N LYS A 240 -1.92 -17.41 11.83
CA LYS A 240 -1.73 -18.65 11.05
C LYS A 240 -0.95 -18.35 9.76
N GLU A 241 -1.32 -17.32 9.04
CA GLU A 241 -0.61 -16.91 7.82
C GLU A 241 0.77 -16.30 8.14
N PHE A 242 0.86 -15.50 9.21
CA PHE A 242 2.12 -14.92 9.65
C PHE A 242 3.19 -15.96 10.00
N LYS A 243 2.81 -17.11 10.61
CA LYS A 243 3.77 -18.18 10.97
C LYS A 243 4.53 -18.76 9.77
N LYS A 244 4.01 -18.59 8.56
CA LYS A 244 4.69 -19.01 7.32
C LYS A 244 5.85 -18.08 6.94
N ILE A 245 5.89 -16.87 7.49
CA ILE A 245 6.89 -15.85 7.15
C ILE A 245 8.12 -16.05 8.03
N LYS A 246 9.31 -16.09 7.41
CA LYS A 246 10.58 -16.26 8.08
C LYS A 246 11.51 -15.07 7.85
N ASN A 247 12.41 -14.84 8.80
CA ASN A 247 13.49 -13.88 8.61
C ASN A 247 14.35 -14.25 7.39
N SER A 248 14.82 -13.23 6.68
CA SER A 248 15.70 -13.38 5.52
C SER A 248 16.66 -12.20 5.43
N LYS A 249 17.56 -12.21 4.44
CA LYS A 249 18.47 -11.09 4.16
C LYS A 249 17.73 -9.74 4.02
N ASN A 250 16.49 -9.75 3.55
CA ASN A 250 15.72 -8.53 3.27
C ASN A 250 14.47 -8.37 4.13
N LEU A 251 14.18 -9.32 5.03
CA LEU A 251 13.03 -9.29 5.92
C LEU A 251 13.43 -9.66 7.34
N ARG A 252 13.06 -8.83 8.31
CA ARG A 252 13.23 -9.04 9.74
C ARG A 252 11.92 -8.91 10.49
N ILE A 253 11.67 -9.87 11.38
CA ILE A 253 10.54 -9.83 12.31
C ILE A 253 11.02 -9.30 13.64
N ILE A 254 10.36 -8.27 14.16
CA ILE A 254 10.63 -7.64 15.46
C ILE A 254 9.42 -7.85 16.36
N LYS A 255 9.65 -8.37 17.55
CA LYS A 255 8.66 -8.39 18.62
C LYS A 255 8.73 -7.09 19.40
N TYR A 256 7.64 -6.33 19.46
CA TYR A 256 7.54 -5.01 20.10
C TYR A 256 8.06 -5.02 21.53
N GLU A 257 7.59 -5.95 22.37
CA GLU A 257 7.98 -6.06 23.77
C GLU A 257 9.49 -6.32 23.90
N LYS A 258 10.04 -7.20 23.03
CA LYS A 258 11.45 -7.51 23.04
C LYS A 258 12.31 -6.31 22.66
N PHE A 259 11.84 -5.51 21.72
CA PHE A 259 12.51 -4.29 21.29
C PHE A 259 12.56 -3.24 22.41
N ILE A 260 11.52 -3.15 23.24
CA ILE A 260 11.48 -2.22 24.36
C ILE A 260 12.32 -2.73 25.55
N LEU A 261 12.09 -3.98 25.98
CA LEU A 261 12.72 -4.52 27.18
C LEU A 261 14.23 -4.75 27.01
N ASN A 262 14.68 -5.08 25.80
CA ASN A 262 16.09 -5.32 25.47
C ASN A 262 16.60 -4.32 24.42
N TYR A 263 16.25 -3.04 24.61
CA TYR A 263 16.41 -1.99 23.60
C TYR A 263 17.80 -1.97 22.95
N GLU A 264 18.89 -1.91 23.72
CA GLU A 264 20.23 -1.79 23.15
C GLU A 264 20.60 -3.01 22.29
N ILE A 265 20.27 -4.21 22.74
CA ILE A 265 20.55 -5.44 21.99
C ILE A 265 19.72 -5.49 20.70
N GLU A 266 18.43 -5.23 20.76
CA GLU A 266 17.55 -5.31 19.60
C GLU A 266 17.81 -4.14 18.64
N ARG A 267 18.17 -2.97 19.14
CA ARG A 267 18.63 -1.82 18.34
C ARG A 267 19.89 -2.17 17.53
N MET A 268 20.90 -2.74 18.17
CA MET A 268 22.14 -3.17 17.49
C MET A 268 21.86 -4.23 16.41
N LYS A 269 20.99 -5.19 16.71
CA LYS A 269 20.56 -6.19 15.73
C LYS A 269 19.81 -5.56 14.57
N LEU A 270 18.99 -4.55 14.80
CA LEU A 270 18.28 -3.80 13.76
C LEU A 270 19.26 -3.03 12.87
N LEU A 271 20.20 -2.30 13.46
CA LEU A 271 21.24 -1.57 12.72
C LEU A 271 22.09 -2.51 11.85
N LYS A 272 22.51 -3.65 12.40
CA LYS A 272 23.24 -4.69 11.63
C LYS A 272 22.41 -5.21 10.45
N PHE A 273 21.11 -5.49 10.65
CA PHE A 273 20.22 -5.93 9.57
C PHE A 273 20.09 -4.88 8.47
N LEU A 274 20.06 -3.60 8.83
CA LEU A 274 19.94 -2.49 7.90
C LEU A 274 21.27 -2.05 7.28
N ASN A 275 22.40 -2.61 7.74
CA ASN A 275 23.76 -2.18 7.40
C ASN A 275 24.00 -0.69 7.73
N LEU A 276 23.54 -0.24 8.89
CA LEU A 276 23.68 1.11 9.38
C LEU A 276 24.75 1.18 10.48
N LYS A 277 25.51 2.28 10.49
CA LYS A 277 26.42 2.59 11.59
C LYS A 277 25.64 3.00 12.83
N ASP A 278 26.18 2.69 14.00
CA ASP A 278 25.66 3.21 15.24
C ASP A 278 26.05 4.68 15.38
N GLU A 279 25.06 5.57 15.24
CA GLU A 279 25.25 6.96 15.59
C GLU A 279 24.96 7.06 17.09
N LYS A 280 26.02 7.18 17.91
CA LYS A 280 25.87 7.53 19.33
C LYS A 280 25.21 8.91 19.40
N LYS A 281 23.88 8.99 19.39
CA LYS A 281 23.20 10.21 19.82
C LYS A 281 23.39 10.32 21.32
N ASN A 282 23.91 11.46 21.76
CA ASN A 282 23.89 11.83 23.15
C ASN A 282 22.49 11.58 23.69
N ARG A 283 22.37 10.72 24.70
CA ARG A 283 21.14 10.51 25.44
C ARG A 283 20.80 11.84 26.10
N TYR A 284 19.65 12.38 25.80
CA TYR A 284 19.04 13.40 26.61
C TYR A 284 18.39 12.76 27.84
#